data_5f00fede8022bf556cc534bcd485c045
#
_entry.id   5f00fede8022bf556cc534bcd485c045
#
_cell.length_a   1.000
_cell.length_b   1.000
_cell.length_c   1.000
_cell.angle_alpha   90.00
_cell.angle_beta   90.00
_cell.angle_gamma   90.00
#
_symmetry.space_group_name_H-M   'P 1'
#
loop_
_entity.id
_entity.type
_entity.pdbx_description
1 polymer ?
#
loop_
_entity_poly.entity_id
_entity_poly.type
_entity_poly.pdbx_seq_one_letter_code
_entity_poly.pdbx_strand_id
1 'polypeptide(L)'
;EVQYYLADECTAGFFVNGQRYDSCPLKNGAEPGLSLKWNPTPSWSFRGSLLYDSGQEGVYSQWGVTWQPLLCESVAMVNTVSLGFVHDYLGRNGLKELMVRTGALWAVSGGLRVEPFLGWYCGYGRDDFKKVVLGLWCSYVF
;
A
#
# COMPACT_ATOMS: atom_id res chain seq x y z
N GLU A 1 1.27 11.16 -10.53
CA GLU A 1 0.43 10.00 -10.84
C GLU A 1 -0.65 10.39 -11.84
N VAL A 2 -0.86 9.59 -12.87
CA VAL A 2 -1.97 9.70 -13.81
C VAL A 2 -2.83 8.47 -13.65
N GLN A 3 -4.15 8.66 -13.45
CA GLN A 3 -5.08 7.57 -13.25
C GLN A 3 -6.06 7.49 -14.43
N TYR A 4 -6.37 6.27 -14.85
CA TYR A 4 -7.35 5.94 -15.87
C TYR A 4 -8.44 5.07 -15.27
N TYR A 5 -9.69 5.48 -15.44
CA TYR A 5 -10.85 4.68 -15.06
C TYR A 5 -11.12 3.66 -16.16
N LEU A 6 -10.98 2.38 -15.87
CA LEU A 6 -11.26 1.29 -16.80
C LEU A 6 -12.73 0.87 -16.76
N ALA A 7 -13.35 0.99 -15.58
CA ALA A 7 -14.76 0.76 -15.30
C ALA A 7 -15.09 1.47 -13.98
N ASP A 8 -16.38 1.56 -13.61
CA ASP A 8 -16.82 2.22 -12.37
C ASP A 8 -16.11 1.69 -11.11
N GLU A 9 -15.71 0.41 -11.14
CA GLU A 9 -15.10 -0.28 -10.02
C GLU A 9 -13.58 -0.52 -10.19
N CYS A 10 -13.00 -0.18 -11.34
CA CYS A 10 -11.61 -0.49 -11.68
C CYS A 10 -10.85 0.74 -12.16
N THR A 11 -9.74 1.02 -11.51
CA THR A 11 -8.85 2.14 -11.84
C THR A 11 -7.44 1.60 -12.06
N ALA A 12 -6.81 1.96 -13.17
CA ALA A 12 -5.39 1.76 -13.40
C ALA A 12 -4.66 3.11 -13.31
N GLY A 13 -3.43 3.10 -12.85
CA GLY A 13 -2.61 4.29 -12.73
C GLY A 13 -1.19 4.06 -13.23
N PHE A 14 -0.58 5.14 -13.73
CA PHE A 14 0.85 5.22 -13.98
C PHE A 14 1.43 6.29 -13.04
N PHE A 15 2.57 6.00 -12.43
CA PHE A 15 3.27 6.94 -11.56
C PHE A 15 4.78 6.87 -11.78
N VAL A 16 5.45 7.93 -11.41
CA VAL A 16 6.93 7.98 -11.34
C VAL A 16 7.30 8.60 -10.00
N ASN A 17 8.08 7.89 -9.22
CA ASN A 17 8.70 8.41 -8.01
C ASN A 17 10.18 8.73 -8.29
N GLY A 18 10.70 9.76 -7.66
CA GLY A 18 12.13 10.02 -7.61
C GLY A 18 12.68 9.67 -6.24
N GLN A 19 13.78 8.94 -6.18
CA GLN A 19 14.45 8.63 -4.92
C GLN A 19 15.84 9.24 -4.89
N ARG A 20 16.15 9.90 -3.79
CA ARG A 20 17.45 10.47 -3.52
C ARG A 20 17.96 10.01 -2.16
N TYR A 21 19.13 9.40 -2.16
CA TYR A 21 19.79 8.92 -0.96
C TYR A 21 21.10 9.70 -0.75
N ASP A 22 21.17 10.49 0.31
CA ASP A 22 22.33 11.38 0.55
C ASP A 22 23.50 10.67 1.26
N SER A 23 23.30 9.48 1.86
CA SER A 23 24.33 8.83 2.70
C SER A 23 24.24 7.29 2.74
N CYS A 24 23.64 6.66 1.76
CA CYS A 24 23.39 5.22 1.75
C CYS A 24 24.08 4.57 0.53
N PRO A 25 24.48 3.28 0.59
CA PRO A 25 24.98 2.56 -0.59
C PRO A 25 23.95 2.40 -1.70
N LEU A 26 22.70 2.84 -1.47
CA LEU A 26 21.63 2.84 -2.48
C LEU A 26 21.87 3.94 -3.51
N LYS A 27 21.70 3.60 -4.78
CA LYS A 27 21.84 4.54 -5.89
C LYS A 27 20.56 5.39 -6.03
N ASN A 28 20.72 6.66 -6.33
CA ASN A 28 19.60 7.51 -6.72
C ASN A 28 18.98 7.01 -8.01
N GLY A 29 17.67 7.05 -8.09
CA GLY A 29 16.96 6.53 -9.25
C GLY A 29 15.57 7.11 -9.41
N ALA A 30 14.93 6.73 -10.52
CA ALA A 30 13.51 6.92 -10.75
C ALA A 30 12.79 5.58 -10.68
N GLU A 31 11.60 5.60 -10.14
CA GLU A 31 10.74 4.42 -10.00
C GLU A 31 9.46 4.62 -10.83
N PRO A 32 9.49 4.36 -12.14
CA PRO A 32 8.27 4.25 -12.91
C PRO A 32 7.47 3.03 -12.45
N GLY A 33 6.17 3.19 -12.36
CA GLY A 33 5.32 2.11 -11.87
C GLY A 33 3.89 2.17 -12.39
N LEU A 34 3.23 1.04 -12.25
CA LEU A 34 1.83 0.84 -12.57
C LEU A 34 1.08 0.49 -11.30
N SER A 35 -0.15 0.97 -11.20
CA SER A 35 -1.06 0.62 -10.12
C SER A 35 -2.40 0.14 -10.67
N LEU A 36 -3.03 -0.77 -9.95
CA LEU A 36 -4.37 -1.26 -10.21
C LEU A 36 -5.17 -1.22 -8.91
N LYS A 37 -6.38 -0.69 -8.97
CA LYS A 37 -7.36 -0.75 -7.89
C LYS A 37 -8.67 -1.29 -8.45
N TRP A 38 -9.22 -2.31 -7.79
CA TRP A 38 -10.51 -2.89 -8.13
C TRP A 38 -11.36 -3.04 -6.88
N ASN A 39 -12.58 -2.51 -6.92
CA ASN A 39 -13.53 -2.52 -5.83
C ASN A 39 -14.80 -3.29 -6.26
N PRO A 40 -14.80 -4.65 -6.25
CA PRO A 40 -15.94 -5.44 -6.72
C PRO A 40 -17.21 -5.23 -5.90
N THR A 41 -17.06 -4.74 -4.69
CA THR A 41 -18.18 -4.33 -3.81
C THR A 41 -17.74 -3.15 -2.94
N PRO A 42 -18.67 -2.41 -2.32
CA PRO A 42 -18.31 -1.34 -1.38
C PRO A 42 -17.43 -1.79 -0.20
N SER A 43 -17.50 -3.07 0.16
CA SER A 43 -16.75 -3.62 1.30
C SER A 43 -15.43 -4.27 0.92
N TRP A 44 -15.14 -4.49 -0.37
CA TRP A 44 -13.91 -5.14 -0.81
C TRP A 44 -13.12 -4.28 -1.77
N SER A 45 -11.83 -4.17 -1.54
CA SER A 45 -10.89 -3.48 -2.41
C SER A 45 -9.65 -4.34 -2.62
N PHE A 46 -9.27 -4.54 -3.87
CA PHE A 46 -8.02 -5.17 -4.28
C PHE A 46 -7.10 -4.10 -4.85
N ARG A 47 -5.84 -4.11 -4.45
CA ARG A 47 -4.82 -3.18 -4.95
C ARG A 47 -3.59 -3.95 -5.38
N GLY A 48 -3.04 -3.57 -6.51
CA GLY A 48 -1.77 -4.07 -7.01
C GLY A 48 -0.91 -2.91 -7.48
N SER A 49 0.38 -3.01 -7.27
CA SER A 49 1.35 -2.10 -7.87
C SER A 49 2.58 -2.87 -8.31
N LEU A 50 3.18 -2.39 -9.40
CA LEU A 50 4.43 -2.88 -9.94
C LEU A 50 5.29 -1.67 -10.23
N LEU A 51 6.52 -1.64 -9.73
CA LEU A 51 7.46 -0.57 -10.00
C LEU A 51 8.83 -1.15 -10.39
N TYR A 52 9.54 -0.41 -11.22
CA TYR A 52 10.94 -0.66 -11.54
C TYR A 52 11.80 0.42 -10.91
N ASP A 53 12.75 0.04 -10.07
CA ASP A 53 13.73 0.94 -9.48
C ASP A 53 14.98 0.98 -10.35
N SER A 54 15.19 2.07 -11.08
CA SER A 54 16.34 2.23 -11.97
C SER A 54 17.66 2.40 -11.20
N GLY A 55 17.62 2.81 -9.96
CA GLY A 55 18.80 2.94 -9.09
C GLY A 55 19.32 1.59 -8.63
N GLN A 56 18.43 0.66 -8.31
CA GLN A 56 18.75 -0.69 -7.83
C GLN A 56 18.64 -1.76 -8.92
N GLU A 57 18.21 -1.38 -10.12
CA GLU A 57 18.03 -2.26 -11.29
C GLU A 57 17.12 -3.46 -11.00
N GLY A 58 16.04 -3.23 -10.23
CA GLY A 58 15.16 -4.28 -9.78
C GLY A 58 13.69 -3.92 -9.83
N VAL A 59 12.84 -4.94 -9.74
CA VAL A 59 11.38 -4.80 -9.75
C VAL A 59 10.84 -5.06 -8.35
N TYR A 60 9.90 -4.21 -7.93
CA TYR A 60 9.10 -4.42 -6.73
C TYR A 60 7.62 -4.47 -7.09
N SER A 61 6.91 -5.42 -6.53
CA SER A 61 5.45 -5.48 -6.64
C SER A 61 4.80 -5.63 -5.27
N GLN A 62 3.66 -4.99 -5.11
CA GLN A 62 2.85 -5.09 -3.90
C GLN A 62 1.40 -5.42 -4.27
N TRP A 63 0.81 -6.37 -3.56
CA TRP A 63 -0.55 -6.82 -3.75
C TRP A 63 -1.27 -6.82 -2.43
N GLY A 64 -2.47 -6.27 -2.39
CA GLY A 64 -3.23 -6.14 -1.15
C GLY A 64 -4.71 -6.32 -1.34
N VAL A 65 -5.34 -6.82 -0.29
CA VAL A 65 -6.79 -6.96 -0.16
C VAL A 65 -7.21 -6.21 1.09
N THR A 66 -8.22 -5.37 0.95
CA THR A 66 -8.87 -4.69 2.07
C THR A 66 -10.33 -5.13 2.14
N TRP A 67 -10.75 -5.55 3.33
CA TRP A 67 -12.14 -5.79 3.67
C TRP A 67 -12.62 -4.74 4.66
N GLN A 68 -13.68 -4.02 4.29
CA GLN A 68 -14.19 -2.86 5.02
C GLN A 68 -15.70 -2.97 5.28
N PRO A 69 -16.13 -3.87 6.18
CA PRO A 69 -17.54 -3.95 6.56
C PRO A 69 -17.97 -2.73 7.38
N LEU A 70 -19.17 -2.23 7.08
CA LEU A 70 -19.83 -1.22 7.92
C LEU A 70 -20.29 -1.87 9.22
N LEU A 71 -19.96 -1.25 10.36
CA LEU A 71 -20.49 -1.61 11.69
C LEU A 71 -21.73 -0.79 12.02
N CYS A 72 -21.75 0.47 11.62
CA CYS A 72 -22.89 1.37 11.71
C CYS A 72 -22.71 2.50 10.68
N GLU A 73 -23.65 3.45 10.61
CA GLU A 73 -23.63 4.54 9.62
C GLU A 73 -22.34 5.37 9.58
N SER A 74 -21.66 5.50 10.71
CA SER A 74 -20.46 6.33 10.85
C SER A 74 -19.16 5.55 11.08
N VAL A 75 -19.23 4.23 11.26
CA VAL A 75 -18.05 3.41 11.59
C VAL A 75 -17.96 2.19 10.68
N ALA A 76 -16.79 2.00 10.10
CA ALA A 76 -16.43 0.77 9.37
C ALA A 76 -15.17 0.15 9.98
N MET A 77 -15.09 -1.18 10.00
CA MET A 77 -13.78 -1.84 10.21
C MET A 77 -12.96 -1.75 8.93
N VAL A 78 -11.65 -1.67 9.07
CA VAL A 78 -10.71 -1.73 7.94
C VAL A 78 -9.69 -2.82 8.21
N ASN A 79 -9.77 -3.89 7.45
CA ASN A 79 -8.84 -5.01 7.56
C ASN A 79 -8.08 -5.15 6.24
N THR A 80 -6.76 -5.04 6.30
CA THR A 80 -5.89 -5.11 5.10
C THR A 80 -4.84 -6.18 5.29
N VAL A 81 -4.65 -6.99 4.25
CA VAL A 81 -3.50 -7.87 4.12
C VAL A 81 -2.80 -7.51 2.83
N SER A 82 -1.48 -7.32 2.87
CA SER A 82 -0.69 -7.09 1.67
C SER A 82 0.62 -7.86 1.68
N LEU A 83 1.07 -8.22 0.47
CA LEU A 83 2.30 -8.94 0.18
C LEU A 83 3.15 -8.12 -0.76
N GLY A 84 4.42 -7.96 -0.43
CA GLY A 84 5.42 -7.33 -1.30
C GLY A 84 6.41 -8.38 -1.82
N PHE A 85 6.68 -8.34 -3.12
CA PHE A 85 7.64 -9.22 -3.79
C PHE A 85 8.70 -8.40 -4.48
N VAL A 86 9.90 -8.95 -4.57
CA VAL A 86 11.03 -8.37 -5.29
C VAL A 86 11.57 -9.33 -6.33
N HIS A 87 12.05 -8.78 -7.44
CA HIS A 87 12.77 -9.49 -8.47
C HIS A 87 14.02 -8.68 -8.87
N ASP A 88 15.18 -9.30 -8.74
CA ASP A 88 16.52 -8.71 -8.91
C ASP A 88 16.77 -7.41 -8.10
N TYR A 89 15.93 -7.15 -7.12
CA TYR A 89 16.04 -5.96 -6.28
C TYR A 89 17.13 -6.16 -5.22
N LEU A 90 18.25 -5.44 -5.35
CA LEU A 90 19.45 -5.63 -4.52
C LEU A 90 19.97 -7.08 -4.52
N GLY A 91 19.89 -7.75 -5.68
CA GLY A 91 20.29 -9.15 -5.85
C GLY A 91 19.38 -10.16 -5.16
N ARG A 92 18.12 -9.80 -4.94
CA ARG A 92 17.13 -10.63 -4.21
C ARG A 92 15.89 -10.89 -5.05
N ASN A 93 15.33 -12.07 -4.83
CA ASN A 93 14.11 -12.53 -5.45
C ASN A 93 13.15 -13.12 -4.41
N GLY A 94 11.85 -12.95 -4.61
CA GLY A 94 10.81 -13.58 -3.82
C GLY A 94 10.07 -12.64 -2.88
N LEU A 95 9.48 -13.20 -1.83
CA LEU A 95 8.70 -12.45 -0.84
C LEU A 95 9.62 -11.51 -0.03
N LYS A 96 9.27 -10.23 -0.02
CA LYS A 96 9.97 -9.19 0.72
C LYS A 96 9.28 -8.86 2.03
N GLU A 97 7.96 -8.74 1.99
CA GLU A 97 7.20 -8.32 3.17
C GLU A 97 5.77 -8.85 3.17
N LEU A 98 5.25 -9.01 4.38
CA LEU A 98 3.83 -9.21 4.68
C LEU A 98 3.39 -8.14 5.65
N MET A 99 2.28 -7.51 5.35
CA MET A 99 1.60 -6.56 6.24
C MET A 99 0.19 -7.06 6.52
N VAL A 100 -0.18 -7.09 7.79
CA VAL A 100 -1.56 -7.26 8.24
C VAL A 100 -1.93 -6.03 9.06
N ARG A 101 -3.02 -5.36 8.72
CA ARG A 101 -3.50 -4.16 9.41
C ARG A 101 -4.98 -4.31 9.72
N THR A 102 -5.38 -3.93 10.91
CA THR A 102 -6.77 -3.79 11.32
C THR A 102 -7.00 -2.41 11.95
N GLY A 103 -8.13 -1.81 11.68
CA GLY A 103 -8.49 -0.49 12.20
C GLY A 103 -9.99 -0.28 12.20
N ALA A 104 -10.40 0.86 12.72
CA ALA A 104 -11.78 1.32 12.69
C ALA A 104 -11.82 2.72 12.06
N LEU A 105 -12.40 2.82 10.87
CA LEU A 105 -12.63 4.10 10.20
C LEU A 105 -13.89 4.74 10.76
N TRP A 106 -13.74 5.90 11.36
CA TRP A 106 -14.83 6.68 11.91
C TRP A 106 -15.03 7.97 11.13
N ALA A 107 -16.22 8.15 10.55
CA ALA A 107 -16.67 9.40 9.95
C ALA A 107 -17.21 10.31 11.07
N VAL A 108 -16.42 11.28 11.49
CA VAL A 108 -16.74 12.13 12.66
C VAL A 108 -17.79 13.17 12.30
N SER A 109 -17.51 14.08 11.41
CA SER A 109 -18.45 15.08 10.86
C SER A 109 -17.76 15.94 9.79
N GLY A 110 -18.54 16.63 8.93
CA GLY A 110 -18.00 17.66 8.02
C GLY A 110 -16.87 17.18 7.11
N GLY A 111 -16.85 15.91 6.72
CA GLY A 111 -15.80 15.33 5.89
C GLY A 111 -14.58 14.80 6.64
N LEU A 112 -14.47 15.00 7.96
CA LEU A 112 -13.38 14.45 8.77
C LEU A 112 -13.56 12.95 9.00
N ARG A 113 -12.54 12.19 8.68
CA ARG A 113 -12.43 10.75 8.96
C ARG A 113 -11.20 10.46 9.80
N VAL A 114 -11.36 9.61 10.80
CA VAL A 114 -10.30 9.20 11.74
C VAL A 114 -10.22 7.68 11.74
N GLU A 115 -9.02 7.12 11.63
CA GLU A 115 -8.79 5.68 11.62
C GLU A 115 -7.64 5.32 12.57
N PRO A 116 -7.92 4.98 13.84
CA PRO A 116 -6.96 4.27 14.67
C PRO A 116 -6.73 2.87 14.10
N PHE A 117 -5.48 2.42 14.05
CA PHE A 117 -5.14 1.12 13.52
C PHE A 117 -4.01 0.43 14.28
N LEU A 118 -4.02 -0.91 14.20
CA LEU A 118 -2.96 -1.80 14.58
C LEU A 118 -2.41 -2.48 13.33
N GLY A 119 -1.12 -2.42 13.09
CA GLY A 119 -0.43 -3.07 11.99
C GLY A 119 0.61 -4.05 12.48
N TRP A 120 0.71 -5.20 11.83
CA TRP A 120 1.78 -6.16 11.99
C TRP A 120 2.52 -6.31 10.66
N TYR A 121 3.84 -6.12 10.71
CA TYR A 121 4.70 -6.12 9.55
C TYR A 121 5.79 -7.18 9.73
N CYS A 122 5.95 -8.05 8.75
CA CYS A 122 7.06 -8.97 8.63
C CYS A 122 7.84 -8.65 7.36
N GLY A 123 9.14 -8.36 7.53
CA GLY A 123 10.08 -8.33 6.42
C GLY A 123 10.81 -9.66 6.33
N TYR A 124 11.06 -10.12 5.12
CA TYR A 124 11.77 -11.36 4.83
C TYR A 124 13.07 -11.08 4.08
N GLY A 125 14.15 -11.77 4.45
CA GLY A 125 15.41 -11.70 3.77
C GLY A 125 16.59 -11.40 4.71
N ARG A 126 17.60 -10.64 4.23
CA ARG A 126 18.88 -10.47 4.96
C ARG A 126 18.69 -9.89 6.37
N ASP A 127 17.69 -9.02 6.53
CA ASP A 127 17.35 -8.39 7.81
C ASP A 127 15.88 -8.69 8.13
N ASP A 128 15.58 -9.95 8.44
CA ASP A 128 14.25 -10.37 8.87
C ASP A 128 13.81 -9.53 10.07
N PHE A 129 12.69 -8.86 9.94
CA PHE A 129 12.15 -8.07 11.03
C PHE A 129 10.66 -8.35 11.23
N LYS A 130 10.23 -8.19 12.47
CA LYS A 130 8.81 -8.19 12.84
C LYS A 130 8.54 -6.93 13.62
N LYS A 131 7.53 -6.17 13.21
CA LYS A 131 7.14 -4.92 13.88
C LYS A 131 5.64 -4.88 14.09
N VAL A 132 5.25 -4.41 15.26
CA VAL A 132 3.87 -4.00 15.56
C VAL A 132 3.84 -2.47 15.54
N VAL A 133 2.89 -1.91 14.83
CA VAL A 133 2.70 -0.47 14.69
C VAL A 133 1.31 -0.12 15.13
N LEU A 134 1.21 0.80 16.05
CA LEU A 134 -0.03 1.51 16.40
C LEU A 134 -0.01 2.86 15.71
N GLY A 135 -1.10 3.26 15.10
CA GLY A 135 -1.17 4.53 14.41
C GLY A 135 -2.57 5.13 14.37
N LEU A 136 -2.60 6.38 13.98
CA LEU A 136 -3.80 7.15 13.75
C LEU A 136 -3.70 7.79 12.37
N TRP A 137 -4.65 7.50 11.52
CA TRP A 137 -4.80 8.16 10.24
C TRP A 137 -5.97 9.15 10.30
N CYS A 138 -5.74 10.37 9.82
CA CYS A 138 -6.78 11.38 9.70
C CYS A 138 -6.84 11.85 8.26
N SER A 139 -8.04 11.94 7.70
CA SER A 139 -8.27 12.48 6.36
C SER A 139 -9.49 13.40 6.36
N TYR A 140 -9.46 14.38 5.47
CA TYR A 140 -10.56 15.29 5.26
C TYR A 140 -11.00 15.24 3.79
N VAL A 141 -12.30 15.09 3.56
CA VAL A 141 -12.88 15.07 2.22
C VAL A 141 -13.64 16.39 2.05
N PHE A 142 -13.18 17.20 1.11
CA PHE A 142 -13.78 18.50 0.74
C PHE A 142 -15.01 18.31 -0.14
#